data_734485ab086e96b1967aac22d157172f
#
_entry.id   734485ab086e96b1967aac22d157172f
#
_cell.length_a   1.000
_cell.length_b   1.000
_cell.length_c   1.000
_cell.angle_alpha   90.00
_cell.angle_beta   90.00
_cell.angle_gamma   90.00
#
_symmetry.space_group_name_H-M   'P 1'
#
loop_
_entity.id
_entity.type
_entity.pdbx_description
1 polymer ?
#
loop_
_entity_poly.entity_id
_entity_poly.type
_entity_poly.pdbx_seq_one_letter_code
_entity_poly.pdbx_strand_id
1 'polypeptide(L)'
;MQFNTDKPIQNSTEDLLGRKSFSKTLSEAVNQYKGTDSLVIGLFGKWGVGKTSIVNMVLENLNDKIIVNFSPWNYDSHSDLINLFFIELRKSIIDNSNVRDEKSLKEAFFEYKRAIKNISNKPVVKGIISALLQKFVGVHLEDLWSPPSLEETREQLKKELGKINRKIIVVIDDIDRLTNEQIRDIFQLVKQVANFPNVIYLLSMDREVVCRALHEVQKIDGHEYLDKIIQIPIEIPELRKSKLHDILLQKLDVIRDSFSKEIVVDPNYFSKVFQYCVVPYVATLRDVNKIINTFAFRVGVLHEETCFEDMLALTVLEVLEPKLYRWIASNKDNLCGGFMHGFDSNRDKPNYFAEKYNAEFKELGIDTERATKFLATIFPVFAKDVQRYSYGYSSLSEAKKFKRVADIDKFDLYFIFDLDDVKVPRKYINAFVFDIPGDVLNKNLEGLD
;
A
#
# COMPACT_ATOMS: atom_id res chain seq x y z
N MET A 1 23.65 -3.51 3.67
CA MET A 1 22.19 -3.47 3.92
C MET A 1 21.46 -3.76 2.63
N GLN A 2 20.42 -4.61 2.66
CA GLN A 2 19.55 -4.86 1.50
C GLN A 2 18.18 -4.29 1.81
N PHE A 3 17.72 -3.31 1.02
CA PHE A 3 16.39 -2.72 1.18
C PHE A 3 15.32 -3.58 0.51
N ASN A 4 14.17 -3.71 1.15
CA ASN A 4 13.02 -4.41 0.62
C ASN A 4 12.28 -3.52 -0.39
N THR A 5 12.13 -3.98 -1.63
CA THR A 5 11.32 -3.28 -2.62
C THR A 5 9.85 -3.66 -2.46
N ASP A 6 8.95 -2.69 -2.71
CA ASP A 6 7.49 -2.92 -2.65
C ASP A 6 6.95 -3.48 -3.99
N LYS A 7 7.69 -4.41 -4.60
CA LYS A 7 7.30 -5.05 -5.85
C LYS A 7 6.33 -6.20 -5.58
N PRO A 8 5.25 -6.32 -6.38
CA PRO A 8 4.41 -7.51 -6.34
C PRO A 8 5.22 -8.77 -6.65
N ILE A 9 4.93 -9.86 -5.94
CA ILE A 9 5.52 -11.16 -6.26
C ILE A 9 5.04 -11.63 -7.64
N GLN A 10 5.89 -12.37 -8.33
CA GLN A 10 5.60 -12.86 -9.69
C GLN A 10 5.02 -14.27 -9.68
N ASN A 11 5.34 -15.07 -8.66
CA ASN A 11 4.94 -16.46 -8.56
C ASN A 11 4.64 -16.88 -7.12
N SER A 12 4.01 -18.04 -6.96
CA SER A 12 3.55 -18.55 -5.68
C SER A 12 4.67 -19.04 -4.74
N THR A 13 5.91 -19.17 -5.22
CA THR A 13 7.06 -19.55 -4.37
C THR A 13 7.52 -18.41 -3.49
N GLU A 14 7.22 -17.17 -3.87
CA GLU A 14 7.53 -15.95 -3.14
C GLU A 14 6.46 -15.58 -2.09
N ASP A 15 5.39 -16.40 -1.96
CA ASP A 15 4.22 -16.08 -1.11
C ASP A 15 4.56 -16.18 0.39
N LEU A 16 4.91 -15.06 1.00
CA LEU A 16 5.12 -14.93 2.44
C LEU A 16 3.81 -14.91 3.24
N LEU A 17 2.68 -14.59 2.60
CA LEU A 17 1.40 -14.33 3.26
C LEU A 17 0.48 -15.55 3.32
N GLY A 18 0.82 -16.67 2.63
CA GLY A 18 0.04 -17.91 2.60
C GLY A 18 -1.24 -17.79 1.79
N ARG A 19 -1.22 -17.03 0.70
CA ARG A 19 -2.36 -16.79 -0.20
C ARG A 19 -2.40 -17.72 -1.39
N LYS A 20 -1.41 -18.58 -1.54
CA LYS A 20 -1.31 -19.58 -2.61
C LYS A 20 -2.58 -20.43 -2.76
N SER A 21 -3.15 -20.90 -1.65
CA SER A 21 -4.37 -21.71 -1.68
C SER A 21 -5.56 -20.91 -2.23
N PHE A 22 -5.73 -19.67 -1.78
CA PHE A 22 -6.78 -18.77 -2.28
C PHE A 22 -6.64 -18.50 -3.79
N SER A 23 -5.44 -18.15 -4.25
CA SER A 23 -5.16 -17.87 -5.65
C SER A 23 -5.37 -19.12 -6.52
N LYS A 24 -5.00 -20.31 -6.02
CA LYS A 24 -5.23 -21.57 -6.70
C LYS A 24 -6.71 -21.87 -6.87
N THR A 25 -7.52 -21.72 -5.82
CA THR A 25 -8.98 -21.92 -5.90
C THR A 25 -9.61 -20.99 -6.93
N LEU A 26 -9.19 -19.72 -6.98
CA LEU A 26 -9.69 -18.77 -7.97
C LEU A 26 -9.28 -19.17 -9.39
N SER A 27 -8.04 -19.59 -9.60
CA SER A 27 -7.57 -20.07 -10.91
C SER A 27 -8.33 -21.31 -11.36
N GLU A 28 -8.61 -22.26 -10.46
CA GLU A 28 -9.40 -23.45 -10.75
C GLU A 28 -10.82 -23.08 -11.19
N ALA A 29 -11.47 -22.13 -10.51
CA ALA A 29 -12.80 -21.64 -10.90
C ALA A 29 -12.79 -21.02 -12.32
N VAL A 30 -11.77 -20.20 -12.62
CA VAL A 30 -11.59 -19.61 -13.96
C VAL A 30 -11.31 -20.68 -15.02
N ASN A 31 -10.48 -21.68 -14.71
CA ASN A 31 -10.18 -22.78 -15.63
C ASN A 31 -11.40 -23.65 -15.94
N GLN A 32 -12.29 -23.84 -14.97
CA GLN A 32 -13.50 -24.66 -15.11
C GLN A 32 -14.66 -23.93 -15.79
N TYR A 33 -14.59 -22.60 -15.96
CA TYR A 33 -15.65 -21.82 -16.60
C TYR A 33 -15.79 -22.18 -18.08
N LYS A 34 -16.90 -22.83 -18.45
CA LYS A 34 -17.21 -23.26 -19.81
C LYS A 34 -18.16 -22.35 -20.58
N GLY A 35 -18.80 -21.39 -19.88
CA GLY A 35 -19.72 -20.44 -20.51
C GLY A 35 -19.05 -19.67 -21.64
N THR A 36 -19.80 -19.31 -22.67
CA THR A 36 -19.32 -18.47 -23.78
C THR A 36 -19.50 -16.98 -23.51
N ASP A 37 -20.40 -16.62 -22.61
CA ASP A 37 -20.65 -15.22 -22.27
C ASP A 37 -19.47 -14.58 -21.54
N SER A 38 -19.39 -13.26 -21.59
CA SER A 38 -18.38 -12.57 -20.81
C SER A 38 -18.66 -12.69 -19.32
N LEU A 39 -17.60 -12.86 -18.54
CA LEU A 39 -17.66 -12.96 -17.07
C LEU A 39 -16.81 -11.87 -16.45
N VAL A 40 -17.34 -11.15 -15.45
CA VAL A 40 -16.61 -10.12 -14.72
C VAL A 40 -16.43 -10.57 -13.28
N ILE A 41 -15.18 -10.72 -12.89
CA ILE A 41 -14.74 -11.07 -11.52
C ILE A 41 -14.14 -9.82 -10.91
N GLY A 42 -14.68 -9.36 -9.79
CA GLY A 42 -14.12 -8.27 -9.00
C GLY A 42 -13.29 -8.82 -7.84
N LEU A 43 -12.00 -8.51 -7.81
CA LEU A 43 -11.10 -8.84 -6.72
C LEU A 43 -10.92 -7.61 -5.83
N PHE A 44 -11.55 -7.63 -4.67
CA PHE A 44 -11.61 -6.50 -3.77
C PHE A 44 -10.61 -6.58 -2.62
N GLY A 45 -9.96 -5.48 -2.33
CA GLY A 45 -9.08 -5.38 -1.18
C GLY A 45 -8.50 -3.98 -1.01
N LYS A 46 -8.24 -3.61 0.22
CA LYS A 46 -7.65 -2.31 0.57
C LYS A 46 -6.26 -2.14 -0.05
N TRP A 47 -5.78 -0.92 -0.09
CA TRP A 47 -4.42 -0.63 -0.55
C TRP A 47 -3.38 -1.37 0.32
N GLY A 48 -2.37 -1.94 -0.32
CA GLY A 48 -1.28 -2.66 0.37
C GLY A 48 -1.60 -4.10 0.76
N VAL A 49 -2.82 -4.59 0.51
CA VAL A 49 -3.21 -5.97 0.84
C VAL A 49 -2.58 -7.03 -0.08
N GLY A 50 -1.96 -6.62 -1.19
CA GLY A 50 -1.30 -7.52 -2.15
C GLY A 50 -2.19 -7.98 -3.31
N LYS A 51 -3.13 -7.13 -3.77
CA LYS A 51 -4.02 -7.41 -4.91
C LYS A 51 -3.25 -7.91 -6.14
N THR A 52 -2.29 -7.14 -6.62
CA THR A 52 -1.47 -7.48 -7.79
C THR A 52 -0.71 -8.80 -7.62
N SER A 53 -0.20 -9.07 -6.42
CA SER A 53 0.46 -10.34 -6.10
C SER A 53 -0.48 -11.54 -6.24
N ILE A 54 -1.73 -11.39 -5.78
CA ILE A 54 -2.76 -12.42 -5.94
C ILE A 54 -3.11 -12.61 -7.41
N VAL A 55 -3.28 -11.53 -8.18
CA VAL A 55 -3.50 -11.60 -9.63
C VAL A 55 -2.39 -12.38 -10.31
N ASN A 56 -1.11 -12.08 -10.03
CA ASN A 56 0.03 -12.80 -10.60
C ASN A 56 -0.01 -14.30 -10.26
N MET A 57 -0.29 -14.65 -9.00
CA MET A 57 -0.43 -16.06 -8.60
C MET A 57 -1.64 -16.76 -9.22
N VAL A 58 -2.72 -16.04 -9.53
CA VAL A 58 -3.85 -16.57 -10.28
C VAL A 58 -3.44 -16.86 -11.72
N LEU A 59 -2.79 -15.90 -12.36
CA LEU A 59 -2.33 -16.04 -13.75
C LEU A 59 -1.32 -17.18 -13.93
N GLU A 60 -0.43 -17.40 -12.95
CA GLU A 60 0.52 -18.50 -12.93
C GLU A 60 -0.16 -19.88 -13.10
N ASN A 61 -1.38 -20.04 -12.57
CA ASN A 61 -2.11 -21.29 -12.56
C ASN A 61 -3.20 -21.40 -13.66
N LEU A 62 -3.25 -20.43 -14.58
CA LEU A 62 -4.17 -20.49 -15.72
C LEU A 62 -3.56 -21.27 -16.88
N ASN A 63 -4.29 -22.29 -17.34
CA ASN A 63 -3.85 -23.16 -18.44
C ASN A 63 -4.49 -22.72 -19.75
N ASP A 64 -3.72 -22.67 -20.82
CA ASP A 64 -4.22 -22.43 -22.19
C ASP A 64 -5.16 -21.23 -22.31
N LYS A 65 -4.78 -20.08 -21.74
CA LYS A 65 -5.53 -18.81 -21.82
C LYS A 65 -4.72 -17.77 -22.58
N ILE A 66 -5.42 -16.81 -23.16
CA ILE A 66 -4.81 -15.58 -23.68
C ILE A 66 -4.90 -14.53 -22.59
N ILE A 67 -3.76 -14.03 -22.13
CA ILE A 67 -3.73 -13.03 -21.06
C ILE A 67 -3.55 -11.64 -21.69
N VAL A 68 -4.41 -10.71 -21.29
CA VAL A 68 -4.39 -9.29 -21.66
C VAL A 68 -4.22 -8.48 -20.38
N ASN A 69 -3.05 -7.89 -20.19
CA ASN A 69 -2.81 -7.00 -19.06
C ASN A 69 -3.06 -5.55 -19.48
N PHE A 70 -4.14 -4.98 -18.97
CA PHE A 70 -4.47 -3.59 -19.20
C PHE A 70 -4.34 -2.81 -17.90
N SER A 71 -3.32 -1.94 -17.83
CA SER A 71 -3.03 -1.09 -16.66
C SER A 71 -3.34 0.37 -17.02
N PRO A 72 -4.59 0.82 -16.84
CA PRO A 72 -5.00 2.18 -17.23
C PRO A 72 -4.26 3.28 -16.47
N TRP A 73 -3.74 2.99 -15.28
CA TRP A 73 -2.87 3.87 -14.49
C TRP A 73 -1.59 4.31 -15.23
N ASN A 74 -1.09 3.53 -16.17
CA ASN A 74 0.13 3.84 -16.92
C ASN A 74 -0.07 4.90 -18.01
N TYR A 75 -1.29 5.37 -18.20
CA TYR A 75 -1.65 6.34 -19.23
C TYR A 75 -2.05 7.68 -18.61
N ASP A 76 -1.84 8.76 -19.36
CA ASP A 76 -2.26 10.10 -18.96
C ASP A 76 -3.79 10.16 -18.72
N SER A 77 -4.21 11.03 -17.79
CA SER A 77 -5.62 11.27 -17.44
C SER A 77 -6.49 11.69 -18.62
N HIS A 78 -5.88 12.28 -19.67
CA HIS A 78 -6.55 12.67 -20.93
C HIS A 78 -6.50 11.60 -22.02
N SER A 79 -5.90 10.45 -21.75
CA SER A 79 -5.78 9.38 -22.73
C SER A 79 -7.15 8.76 -23.05
N ASP A 80 -7.36 8.41 -24.30
CA ASP A 80 -8.50 7.61 -24.75
C ASP A 80 -8.33 6.16 -24.31
N LEU A 81 -8.76 5.85 -23.09
CA LEU A 81 -8.65 4.53 -22.46
C LEU A 81 -9.31 3.42 -23.30
N ILE A 82 -10.39 3.74 -23.99
CA ILE A 82 -11.09 2.78 -24.85
C ILE A 82 -10.20 2.39 -26.01
N ASN A 83 -9.58 3.38 -26.67
CA ASN A 83 -8.67 3.14 -27.77
C ASN A 83 -7.45 2.32 -27.35
N LEU A 84 -6.87 2.64 -26.18
CA LEU A 84 -5.71 1.94 -25.64
C LEU A 84 -6.07 0.51 -25.27
N PHE A 85 -7.23 0.30 -24.67
CA PHE A 85 -7.75 -1.05 -24.35
C PHE A 85 -7.84 -1.91 -25.62
N PHE A 86 -8.44 -1.40 -26.69
CA PHE A 86 -8.56 -2.18 -27.94
C PHE A 86 -7.21 -2.44 -28.62
N ILE A 87 -6.24 -1.56 -28.47
CA ILE A 87 -4.87 -1.80 -28.95
C ILE A 87 -4.25 -2.97 -28.19
N GLU A 88 -4.30 -2.96 -26.85
CA GLU A 88 -3.74 -4.02 -26.02
C GLU A 88 -4.47 -5.35 -26.22
N LEU A 89 -5.81 -5.32 -26.26
CA LEU A 89 -6.63 -6.52 -26.51
C LEU A 89 -6.26 -7.18 -27.84
N ARG A 90 -6.23 -6.38 -28.92
CA ARG A 90 -5.86 -6.87 -30.25
C ARG A 90 -4.45 -7.44 -30.28
N LYS A 91 -3.48 -6.72 -29.74
CA LYS A 91 -2.07 -7.12 -29.68
C LYS A 91 -1.93 -8.45 -28.97
N SER A 92 -2.44 -8.56 -27.74
CA SER A 92 -2.33 -9.77 -26.93
C SER A 92 -3.00 -10.99 -27.59
N ILE A 93 -4.13 -10.79 -28.26
CA ILE A 93 -4.80 -11.87 -28.98
C ILE A 93 -3.95 -12.33 -30.19
N ILE A 94 -3.44 -11.41 -30.99
CA ILE A 94 -2.66 -11.75 -32.21
C ILE A 94 -1.36 -12.43 -31.81
N ASP A 95 -0.65 -11.90 -30.82
CA ASP A 95 0.66 -12.42 -30.41
C ASP A 95 0.56 -13.82 -29.77
N ASN A 96 -0.59 -14.16 -29.17
CA ASN A 96 -0.77 -15.41 -28.40
C ASN A 96 -1.75 -16.41 -29.02
N SER A 97 -2.38 -16.08 -30.13
CA SER A 97 -3.31 -16.99 -30.81
C SER A 97 -2.81 -17.34 -32.21
N ASN A 98 -2.75 -18.63 -32.51
CA ASN A 98 -2.62 -19.12 -33.89
C ASN A 98 -3.97 -18.92 -34.62
N VAL A 99 -4.40 -17.66 -34.77
CA VAL A 99 -5.66 -17.34 -35.47
C VAL A 99 -5.51 -17.68 -36.94
N ARG A 100 -6.35 -18.59 -37.46
CA ARG A 100 -6.33 -19.00 -38.86
C ARG A 100 -6.64 -17.86 -39.84
N ASP A 101 -7.34 -16.82 -39.37
CA ASP A 101 -7.73 -15.66 -40.16
C ASP A 101 -7.43 -14.35 -39.40
N GLU A 102 -6.13 -14.08 -39.22
CA GLU A 102 -5.64 -12.87 -38.55
C GLU A 102 -6.09 -11.59 -39.25
N LYS A 103 -6.29 -11.65 -40.59
CA LYS A 103 -6.70 -10.48 -41.38
C LYS A 103 -8.12 -10.04 -41.03
N SER A 104 -9.08 -10.98 -41.04
CA SER A 104 -10.47 -10.71 -40.67
C SER A 104 -10.61 -10.19 -39.26
N LEU A 105 -9.84 -10.73 -38.32
CA LEU A 105 -9.84 -10.25 -36.93
C LEU A 105 -9.30 -8.82 -36.82
N LYS A 106 -8.19 -8.50 -37.52
CA LYS A 106 -7.64 -7.15 -37.55
C LYS A 106 -8.61 -6.14 -38.16
N GLU A 107 -9.27 -6.50 -39.25
CA GLU A 107 -10.30 -5.67 -39.89
C GLU A 107 -11.49 -5.43 -38.96
N ALA A 108 -12.00 -6.47 -38.31
CA ALA A 108 -13.11 -6.34 -37.35
C ALA A 108 -12.77 -5.40 -36.17
N PHE A 109 -11.56 -5.52 -35.61
CA PHE A 109 -11.08 -4.60 -34.57
C PHE A 109 -10.99 -3.16 -35.07
N PHE A 110 -10.49 -2.96 -36.29
CA PHE A 110 -10.33 -1.64 -36.89
C PHE A 110 -11.68 -0.96 -37.10
N GLU A 111 -12.65 -1.66 -37.73
CA GLU A 111 -13.98 -1.12 -38.01
C GLU A 111 -14.78 -0.83 -36.74
N TYR A 112 -14.73 -1.71 -35.73
CA TYR A 112 -15.39 -1.46 -34.45
C TYR A 112 -14.81 -0.25 -33.72
N LYS A 113 -13.49 -0.15 -33.64
CA LYS A 113 -12.80 1.02 -33.07
C LYS A 113 -13.16 2.31 -33.83
N ARG A 114 -13.21 2.28 -35.16
CA ARG A 114 -13.60 3.42 -36.00
C ARG A 114 -15.06 3.85 -35.72
N ALA A 115 -15.97 2.88 -35.56
CA ALA A 115 -17.36 3.15 -35.22
C ALA A 115 -17.51 3.81 -33.86
N ILE A 116 -16.78 3.37 -32.84
CA ILE A 116 -16.74 3.99 -31.51
C ILE A 116 -16.26 5.46 -31.60
N LYS A 117 -15.14 5.70 -32.31
CA LYS A 117 -14.56 7.03 -32.45
C LYS A 117 -15.49 8.01 -33.19
N ASN A 118 -16.21 7.55 -34.21
CA ASN A 118 -17.16 8.38 -34.95
C ASN A 118 -18.36 8.85 -34.09
N ILE A 119 -18.75 8.06 -33.09
CA ILE A 119 -19.77 8.43 -32.12
C ILE A 119 -19.22 9.45 -31.11
N SER A 120 -17.99 9.29 -30.64
CA SER A 120 -17.37 10.18 -29.67
C SER A 120 -17.13 11.60 -30.19
N ASN A 121 -16.93 11.75 -31.51
CA ASN A 121 -16.63 13.05 -32.12
C ASN A 121 -17.86 13.89 -32.45
N LYS A 122 -19.09 13.44 -32.17
CA LYS A 122 -20.30 14.26 -32.36
C LYS A 122 -20.48 15.22 -31.17
N PRO A 123 -20.61 16.54 -31.40
CA PRO A 123 -20.63 17.56 -30.34
C PRO A 123 -21.79 17.47 -29.35
N VAL A 124 -22.75 16.55 -29.56
CA VAL A 124 -23.95 16.36 -28.72
C VAL A 124 -23.75 15.33 -27.61
N VAL A 125 -22.62 14.62 -27.55
CA VAL A 125 -22.45 13.47 -26.65
C VAL A 125 -21.21 13.62 -25.77
N LYS A 126 -21.36 14.32 -24.67
CA LYS A 126 -20.44 14.22 -23.54
C LYS A 126 -20.68 12.88 -22.82
N GLY A 127 -19.99 11.84 -23.28
CA GLY A 127 -20.09 10.49 -22.75
C GLY A 127 -20.56 9.50 -23.82
N ILE A 128 -19.70 8.59 -24.23
CA ILE A 128 -19.92 7.57 -25.28
C ILE A 128 -21.19 6.76 -25.06
N ILE A 129 -21.67 6.73 -23.83
CA ILE A 129 -22.75 5.86 -23.36
C ILE A 129 -24.11 6.52 -23.35
N SER A 130 -24.19 7.85 -23.22
CA SER A 130 -25.47 8.52 -23.43
C SER A 130 -25.96 8.38 -24.87
N ALA A 131 -25.05 8.27 -25.85
CA ALA A 131 -25.40 8.01 -27.25
C ALA A 131 -25.89 6.58 -27.52
N LEU A 132 -25.39 5.59 -26.78
CA LEU A 132 -25.89 4.21 -26.90
C LEU A 132 -27.23 4.01 -26.23
N LEU A 133 -27.54 4.76 -25.17
CA LEU A 133 -28.84 4.71 -24.48
C LEU A 133 -29.96 5.45 -25.22
N GLN A 134 -29.64 6.49 -26.02
CA GLN A 134 -30.67 7.21 -26.78
C GLN A 134 -31.15 6.53 -28.07
N LYS A 135 -30.44 5.52 -28.58
CA LYS A 135 -30.85 4.80 -29.81
C LYS A 135 -31.91 3.72 -29.62
N PHE A 136 -32.45 3.54 -28.42
CA PHE A 136 -33.65 2.71 -28.21
C PHE A 136 -34.97 3.43 -28.57
N VAL A 137 -34.93 4.70 -29.03
CA VAL A 137 -36.11 5.41 -29.55
C VAL A 137 -35.86 5.69 -31.03
N GLY A 138 -36.59 4.98 -31.87
CA GLY A 138 -36.43 4.95 -33.31
C GLY A 138 -36.43 6.29 -34.00
N VAL A 139 -35.50 6.46 -34.93
CA VAL A 139 -35.60 7.38 -36.09
C VAL A 139 -35.01 6.67 -37.30
N HIS A 140 -35.86 6.40 -38.29
CA HIS A 140 -35.48 6.05 -39.63
C HIS A 140 -34.87 7.27 -40.33
N LEU A 141 -33.66 7.13 -40.84
CA LEU A 141 -33.10 7.95 -41.91
C LEU A 141 -32.38 7.04 -42.90
N GLU A 142 -33.03 6.89 -44.02
CA GLU A 142 -32.49 6.32 -45.24
C GLU A 142 -31.41 7.26 -45.80
N ASP A 143 -30.23 6.72 -46.20
CA ASP A 143 -29.74 6.70 -47.56
C ASP A 143 -28.26 6.31 -47.64
N LEU A 144 -28.04 5.43 -48.59
CA LEU A 144 -26.85 5.13 -49.41
C LEU A 144 -25.46 5.49 -48.82
N TRP A 145 -24.71 4.43 -48.51
CA TRP A 145 -23.34 4.45 -48.02
C TRP A 145 -23.17 4.93 -46.58
N SER A 146 -24.00 4.46 -45.73
CA SER A 146 -23.75 4.59 -44.27
C SER A 146 -22.60 3.68 -43.88
N PRO A 147 -21.57 4.18 -43.17
CA PRO A 147 -20.60 3.30 -42.56
C PRO A 147 -21.32 2.30 -41.64
N PRO A 148 -20.86 1.06 -41.53
CA PRO A 148 -21.55 0.04 -40.74
C PRO A 148 -21.84 0.59 -39.34
N SER A 149 -23.04 0.26 -38.84
CA SER A 149 -23.47 0.74 -37.52
C SER A 149 -22.55 0.19 -36.42
N LEU A 150 -22.51 0.88 -35.27
CA LEU A 150 -21.72 0.38 -34.12
C LEU A 150 -22.13 -1.07 -33.76
N GLU A 151 -23.42 -1.39 -33.85
CA GLU A 151 -23.93 -2.73 -33.52
C GLU A 151 -23.47 -3.78 -34.55
N GLU A 152 -23.50 -3.47 -35.84
CA GLU A 152 -23.02 -4.35 -36.89
C GLU A 152 -21.53 -4.66 -36.75
N THR A 153 -20.71 -3.63 -36.52
CA THR A 153 -19.26 -3.80 -36.30
C THR A 153 -18.94 -4.57 -35.01
N ARG A 154 -19.77 -4.37 -33.98
CA ARG A 154 -19.69 -5.13 -32.72
C ARG A 154 -20.00 -6.61 -32.92
N GLU A 155 -21.08 -6.93 -33.61
CA GLU A 155 -21.47 -8.32 -33.91
C GLU A 155 -20.42 -9.02 -34.81
N GLN A 156 -19.85 -8.29 -35.76
CA GLN A 156 -18.73 -8.81 -36.54
C GLN A 156 -17.53 -9.15 -35.68
N LEU A 157 -17.13 -8.24 -34.77
CA LEU A 157 -16.02 -8.50 -33.85
C LEU A 157 -16.32 -9.64 -32.89
N LYS A 158 -17.56 -9.75 -32.37
CA LYS A 158 -18.01 -10.90 -31.57
C LYS A 158 -17.87 -12.21 -32.31
N LYS A 159 -18.28 -12.23 -33.58
CA LYS A 159 -18.16 -13.41 -34.42
C LYS A 159 -16.72 -13.86 -34.62
N GLU A 160 -15.79 -12.90 -34.85
CA GLU A 160 -14.37 -13.21 -35.00
C GLU A 160 -13.74 -13.68 -33.66
N LEU A 161 -14.07 -13.02 -32.54
CA LEU A 161 -13.62 -13.46 -31.22
C LEU A 161 -14.20 -14.84 -30.83
N GLY A 162 -15.43 -15.12 -31.23
CA GLY A 162 -16.09 -16.42 -30.99
C GLY A 162 -15.41 -17.61 -31.68
N LYS A 163 -14.62 -17.37 -32.75
CA LYS A 163 -13.82 -18.41 -33.44
C LYS A 163 -12.59 -18.82 -32.64
N ILE A 164 -12.21 -18.04 -31.62
CA ILE A 164 -11.05 -18.32 -30.76
C ILE A 164 -11.46 -19.40 -29.74
N ASN A 165 -10.88 -20.58 -29.84
CA ASN A 165 -11.17 -21.71 -28.94
C ASN A 165 -10.51 -21.61 -27.56
N ARG A 166 -9.95 -20.43 -27.19
CA ARG A 166 -9.31 -20.18 -25.93
C ARG A 166 -10.02 -19.05 -25.20
N LYS A 167 -10.07 -19.13 -23.88
CA LYS A 167 -10.57 -18.00 -23.08
C LYS A 167 -9.55 -16.87 -23.07
N ILE A 168 -10.06 -15.66 -23.16
CA ILE A 168 -9.27 -14.42 -23.04
C ILE A 168 -9.48 -13.86 -21.64
N ILE A 169 -8.42 -13.75 -20.89
CA ILE A 169 -8.44 -13.19 -19.53
C ILE A 169 -7.93 -11.76 -19.61
N VAL A 170 -8.81 -10.81 -19.38
CA VAL A 170 -8.47 -9.38 -19.33
C VAL A 170 -8.28 -8.97 -17.88
N VAL A 171 -7.06 -8.66 -17.51
CA VAL A 171 -6.71 -8.13 -16.19
C VAL A 171 -6.72 -6.61 -16.23
N ILE A 172 -7.51 -5.99 -15.37
CA ILE A 172 -7.49 -4.54 -15.16
C ILE A 172 -7.16 -4.31 -13.68
N ASP A 173 -5.94 -3.91 -13.40
CA ASP A 173 -5.43 -3.68 -12.04
C ASP A 173 -5.32 -2.19 -11.73
N ASP A 174 -5.23 -1.85 -10.44
CA ASP A 174 -5.06 -0.49 -9.94
C ASP A 174 -6.17 0.50 -10.37
N ILE A 175 -7.42 0.03 -10.51
CA ILE A 175 -8.58 0.86 -10.87
C ILE A 175 -8.80 1.98 -9.84
N ASP A 176 -8.52 1.71 -8.58
CA ASP A 176 -8.65 2.64 -7.46
C ASP A 176 -7.61 3.80 -7.46
N ARG A 177 -6.67 3.82 -8.43
CA ARG A 177 -5.72 4.93 -8.62
C ARG A 177 -6.15 5.92 -9.70
N LEU A 178 -7.19 5.63 -10.42
CA LEU A 178 -7.69 6.45 -11.51
C LEU A 178 -8.50 7.65 -11.02
N THR A 179 -8.71 8.65 -11.89
CA THR A 179 -9.68 9.70 -11.59
C THR A 179 -11.10 9.15 -11.58
N ASN A 180 -12.02 9.86 -10.93
CA ASN A 180 -13.41 9.41 -10.80
C ASN A 180 -14.06 9.17 -12.19
N GLU A 181 -13.75 10.01 -13.17
CA GLU A 181 -14.23 9.88 -14.55
C GLU A 181 -13.65 8.65 -15.23
N GLN A 182 -12.35 8.41 -15.09
CA GLN A 182 -11.69 7.25 -15.65
C GLN A 182 -12.21 5.94 -15.03
N ILE A 183 -12.48 5.91 -13.72
CA ILE A 183 -13.11 4.77 -13.06
C ILE A 183 -14.46 4.47 -13.71
N ARG A 184 -15.31 5.48 -13.89
CA ARG A 184 -16.58 5.32 -14.60
C ARG A 184 -16.37 4.77 -15.99
N ASP A 185 -15.43 5.32 -16.76
CA ASP A 185 -15.19 4.94 -18.15
C ASP A 185 -14.72 3.49 -18.28
N ILE A 186 -13.90 2.98 -17.34
CA ILE A 186 -13.49 1.56 -17.28
C ILE A 186 -14.70 0.65 -17.07
N PHE A 187 -15.59 0.96 -16.12
CA PHE A 187 -16.76 0.12 -15.89
C PHE A 187 -17.75 0.16 -17.05
N GLN A 188 -17.88 1.31 -17.69
CA GLN A 188 -18.66 1.46 -18.90
C GLN A 188 -18.03 0.67 -20.07
N LEU A 189 -16.72 0.73 -20.23
CA LEU A 189 -15.99 -0.08 -21.20
C LEU A 189 -16.30 -1.58 -21.02
N VAL A 190 -16.11 -2.11 -19.81
CA VAL A 190 -16.32 -3.52 -19.50
C VAL A 190 -17.76 -3.95 -19.76
N LYS A 191 -18.75 -3.16 -19.30
CA LYS A 191 -20.17 -3.55 -19.39
C LYS A 191 -20.78 -3.41 -20.77
N GLN A 192 -20.46 -2.33 -21.49
CA GLN A 192 -21.19 -1.95 -22.70
C GLN A 192 -20.39 -2.13 -23.98
N VAL A 193 -19.11 -1.79 -23.93
CA VAL A 193 -18.28 -1.72 -25.13
C VAL A 193 -17.54 -3.03 -25.37
N ALA A 194 -17.06 -3.66 -24.33
CA ALA A 194 -16.17 -4.82 -24.42
C ALA A 194 -16.81 -6.12 -23.88
N ASN A 195 -18.14 -6.20 -23.89
CA ASN A 195 -18.88 -7.44 -23.58
C ASN A 195 -18.79 -8.40 -24.78
N PHE A 196 -17.72 -9.20 -24.83
CA PHE A 196 -17.41 -10.13 -25.90
C PHE A 196 -17.45 -11.60 -25.45
N PRO A 197 -17.76 -12.55 -26.36
CA PRO A 197 -17.73 -13.96 -26.05
C PRO A 197 -16.33 -14.44 -25.68
N ASN A 198 -16.25 -15.43 -24.82
CA ASN A 198 -15.00 -16.04 -24.34
C ASN A 198 -14.06 -15.12 -23.55
N VAL A 199 -14.51 -13.92 -23.14
CA VAL A 199 -13.71 -12.97 -22.35
C VAL A 199 -14.09 -13.06 -20.88
N ILE A 200 -13.08 -13.16 -20.01
CA ILE A 200 -13.22 -13.07 -18.56
C ILE A 200 -12.44 -11.85 -18.11
N TYR A 201 -13.11 -10.94 -17.43
CA TYR A 201 -12.50 -9.76 -16.81
C TYR A 201 -12.13 -10.08 -15.37
N LEU A 202 -10.89 -9.82 -14.99
CA LEU A 202 -10.41 -9.84 -13.61
C LEU A 202 -10.06 -8.40 -13.21
N LEU A 203 -10.98 -7.78 -12.47
CA LEU A 203 -10.87 -6.38 -12.03
C LEU A 203 -10.35 -6.33 -10.60
N SER A 204 -9.24 -5.65 -10.38
CA SER A 204 -8.61 -5.54 -9.07
C SER A 204 -8.69 -4.10 -8.54
N MET A 205 -9.28 -3.91 -7.35
CA MET A 205 -9.56 -2.59 -6.83
C MET A 205 -9.84 -2.55 -5.31
N ASP A 206 -9.81 -1.34 -4.75
CA ASP A 206 -10.43 -1.03 -3.46
C ASP A 206 -11.90 -0.67 -3.68
N ARG A 207 -12.82 -1.49 -3.14
CA ARG A 207 -14.26 -1.36 -3.35
C ARG A 207 -14.79 -0.02 -2.89
N GLU A 208 -14.38 0.43 -1.70
CA GLU A 208 -14.90 1.66 -1.11
C GLU A 208 -14.45 2.91 -1.87
N VAL A 209 -13.20 2.92 -2.35
CA VAL A 209 -12.67 4.01 -3.18
C VAL A 209 -13.44 4.11 -4.49
N VAL A 210 -13.65 2.99 -5.16
CA VAL A 210 -14.37 2.92 -6.43
C VAL A 210 -15.86 3.28 -6.26
N CYS A 211 -16.54 2.77 -5.24
CA CYS A 211 -17.94 3.11 -4.95
C CYS A 211 -18.13 4.61 -4.73
N ARG A 212 -17.21 5.24 -3.97
CA ARG A 212 -17.24 6.69 -3.73
C ARG A 212 -17.05 7.48 -5.03
N ALA A 213 -16.06 7.11 -5.84
CA ALA A 213 -15.80 7.75 -7.13
C ALA A 213 -17.01 7.66 -8.08
N LEU A 214 -17.62 6.48 -8.16
CA LEU A 214 -18.82 6.27 -8.97
C LEU A 214 -20.00 7.08 -8.46
N HIS A 215 -20.21 7.16 -7.14
CA HIS A 215 -21.26 7.99 -6.54
C HIS A 215 -21.08 9.47 -6.89
N GLU A 216 -19.86 9.99 -6.81
CA GLU A 216 -19.57 11.40 -7.12
C GLU A 216 -19.87 11.76 -8.59
N VAL A 217 -19.55 10.87 -9.53
CA VAL A 217 -19.74 11.15 -10.97
C VAL A 217 -21.13 10.81 -11.46
N GLN A 218 -21.69 9.68 -11.01
CA GLN A 218 -22.98 9.17 -11.52
C GLN A 218 -24.18 9.65 -10.72
N LYS A 219 -23.96 10.17 -9.49
CA LYS A 219 -25.03 10.56 -8.53
C LYS A 219 -25.98 9.41 -8.16
N ILE A 220 -25.51 8.17 -8.26
CA ILE A 220 -26.20 6.94 -7.88
C ILE A 220 -25.34 6.18 -6.87
N ASP A 221 -25.92 5.20 -6.17
CA ASP A 221 -25.17 4.36 -5.26
C ASP A 221 -24.10 3.56 -5.99
N GLY A 222 -22.82 3.70 -5.56
CA GLY A 222 -21.69 3.04 -6.20
C GLY A 222 -21.73 1.52 -6.05
N HIS A 223 -22.26 1.00 -4.94
CA HIS A 223 -22.41 -0.44 -4.72
C HIS A 223 -23.43 -1.03 -5.69
N GLU A 224 -24.61 -0.40 -5.83
CA GLU A 224 -25.61 -0.85 -6.80
C GLU A 224 -25.10 -0.80 -8.24
N TYR A 225 -24.23 0.17 -8.55
CA TYR A 225 -23.62 0.27 -9.88
C TYR A 225 -22.66 -0.89 -10.14
N LEU A 226 -21.79 -1.22 -9.18
CA LEU A 226 -20.88 -2.35 -9.29
C LEU A 226 -21.59 -3.70 -9.37
N ASP A 227 -22.65 -3.90 -8.60
CA ASP A 227 -23.42 -5.15 -8.57
C ASP A 227 -24.10 -5.46 -9.92
N LYS A 228 -24.37 -4.43 -10.74
CA LYS A 228 -24.90 -4.59 -12.11
C LYS A 228 -23.83 -5.01 -13.13
N ILE A 229 -22.54 -4.92 -12.76
CA ILE A 229 -21.42 -5.17 -13.68
C ILE A 229 -20.62 -6.40 -13.27
N ILE A 230 -20.37 -6.57 -12.00
CA ILE A 230 -19.54 -7.64 -11.44
C ILE A 230 -20.43 -8.81 -11.08
N GLN A 231 -20.22 -9.95 -11.78
CA GLN A 231 -20.97 -11.17 -11.50
C GLN A 231 -20.39 -11.98 -10.34
N ILE A 232 -19.07 -11.91 -10.15
CA ILE A 232 -18.40 -12.65 -9.07
C ILE A 232 -17.60 -11.66 -8.22
N PRO A 233 -18.16 -11.15 -7.13
CA PRO A 233 -17.44 -10.33 -6.17
C PRO A 233 -16.62 -11.23 -5.23
N ILE A 234 -15.31 -11.01 -5.14
CA ILE A 234 -14.39 -11.76 -4.30
C ILE A 234 -13.63 -10.78 -3.41
N GLU A 235 -13.84 -10.88 -2.10
CA GLU A 235 -13.06 -10.14 -1.13
C GLU A 235 -11.76 -10.90 -0.81
N ILE A 236 -10.64 -10.20 -0.86
CA ILE A 236 -9.36 -10.77 -0.45
C ILE A 236 -9.38 -10.98 1.07
N PRO A 237 -9.12 -12.21 1.53
CA PRO A 237 -9.12 -12.49 2.97
C PRO A 237 -8.15 -11.56 3.73
N GLU A 238 -8.58 -11.04 4.86
CA GLU A 238 -7.70 -10.26 5.73
C GLU A 238 -6.50 -11.09 6.18
N LEU A 239 -5.36 -10.43 6.29
CA LEU A 239 -4.15 -11.07 6.80
C LEU A 239 -4.29 -11.29 8.31
N ARG A 240 -3.88 -12.46 8.77
CA ARG A 240 -3.70 -12.67 10.20
C ARG A 240 -2.58 -11.76 10.69
N LYS A 241 -2.90 -10.87 11.62
CA LYS A 241 -1.92 -9.92 12.19
C LYS A 241 -0.68 -10.63 12.72
N SER A 242 -0.85 -11.82 13.36
CA SER A 242 0.29 -12.62 13.83
C SER A 242 1.30 -12.90 12.74
N LYS A 243 0.86 -13.21 11.51
CA LYS A 243 1.77 -13.49 10.41
C LYS A 243 2.59 -12.28 9.97
N LEU A 244 2.00 -11.08 9.98
CA LEU A 244 2.72 -9.84 9.73
C LEU A 244 3.78 -9.58 10.81
N HIS A 245 3.42 -9.86 12.06
CA HIS A 245 4.33 -9.73 13.20
C HIS A 245 5.49 -10.72 13.10
N ASP A 246 5.23 -11.98 12.72
CA ASP A 246 6.27 -12.98 12.53
C ASP A 246 7.26 -12.56 11.43
N ILE A 247 6.76 -12.03 10.30
CA ILE A 247 7.60 -11.52 9.22
C ILE A 247 8.43 -10.33 9.69
N LEU A 248 7.84 -9.40 10.44
CA LEU A 248 8.54 -8.25 11.00
C LEU A 248 9.65 -8.70 11.95
N LEU A 249 9.36 -9.62 12.88
CA LEU A 249 10.34 -10.16 13.82
C LEU A 249 11.51 -10.85 13.11
N GLN A 250 11.24 -11.70 12.12
CA GLN A 250 12.29 -12.34 11.32
C GLN A 250 13.20 -11.33 10.63
N LYS A 251 12.63 -10.26 10.07
CA LYS A 251 13.42 -9.20 9.42
C LYS A 251 14.22 -8.37 10.44
N LEU A 252 13.69 -8.12 11.64
CA LEU A 252 14.40 -7.44 12.73
C LEU A 252 15.58 -8.30 13.23
N ASP A 253 15.41 -9.63 13.34
CA ASP A 253 16.49 -10.54 13.70
C ASP A 253 17.64 -10.47 12.69
N VAL A 254 17.34 -10.45 11.38
CA VAL A 254 18.36 -10.30 10.34
C VAL A 254 19.13 -8.99 10.48
N ILE A 255 18.44 -7.89 10.79
CA ILE A 255 19.11 -6.58 11.03
C ILE A 255 20.01 -6.69 12.27
N ARG A 256 19.47 -7.15 13.41
CA ARG A 256 20.23 -7.29 14.65
C ARG A 256 21.50 -8.13 14.44
N ASP A 257 21.37 -9.27 13.79
CA ASP A 257 22.46 -10.20 13.58
C ASP A 257 23.56 -9.65 12.63
N SER A 258 23.21 -8.68 11.77
CA SER A 258 24.19 -8.01 10.90
C SER A 258 25.15 -7.09 11.66
N PHE A 259 24.83 -6.70 12.90
CA PHE A 259 25.66 -5.85 13.76
C PHE A 259 26.45 -6.63 14.83
N SER A 260 26.60 -7.96 14.68
CA SER A 260 27.56 -8.82 15.40
C SER A 260 27.77 -8.47 16.89
N LYS A 261 26.81 -8.76 17.77
CA LYS A 261 26.91 -8.59 19.25
C LYS A 261 26.99 -7.14 19.80
N GLU A 262 27.03 -6.13 18.98
CA GLU A 262 27.07 -4.73 19.44
C GLU A 262 25.70 -4.27 19.96
N ILE A 263 24.60 -4.89 19.45
CA ILE A 263 23.24 -4.57 19.84
C ILE A 263 22.80 -5.45 21.00
N VAL A 264 22.59 -4.86 22.16
CA VAL A 264 22.04 -5.52 23.34
C VAL A 264 20.53 -5.25 23.38
N VAL A 265 19.73 -6.31 23.32
CA VAL A 265 18.25 -6.25 23.42
C VAL A 265 17.82 -6.79 24.78
N ASP A 266 16.99 -6.05 25.51
CA ASP A 266 16.32 -6.55 26.70
C ASP A 266 15.01 -7.26 26.30
N PRO A 267 14.90 -8.60 26.43
CA PRO A 267 13.74 -9.33 25.94
C PRO A 267 12.41 -8.89 26.58
N ASN A 268 12.44 -8.49 27.85
CA ASN A 268 11.23 -8.06 28.57
C ASN A 268 10.79 -6.67 28.07
N TYR A 269 11.74 -5.78 27.89
CA TYR A 269 11.45 -4.45 27.37
C TYR A 269 11.05 -4.50 25.89
N PHE A 270 11.76 -5.26 25.07
CA PHE A 270 11.39 -5.51 23.68
C PHE A 270 9.95 -6.03 23.53
N SER A 271 9.57 -7.02 24.33
CA SER A 271 8.21 -7.56 24.30
C SER A 271 7.14 -6.49 24.56
N LYS A 272 7.38 -5.59 25.52
CA LYS A 272 6.46 -4.49 25.84
C LYS A 272 6.41 -3.46 24.70
N VAL A 273 7.57 -3.03 24.21
CA VAL A 273 7.67 -2.10 23.08
C VAL A 273 6.99 -2.70 21.85
N PHE A 274 7.27 -3.96 21.54
CA PHE A 274 6.64 -4.64 20.42
C PHE A 274 5.12 -4.68 20.55
N GLN A 275 4.61 -5.07 21.73
CA GLN A 275 3.17 -5.18 21.97
C GLN A 275 2.43 -3.85 21.93
N TYR A 276 3.00 -2.78 22.50
CA TYR A 276 2.30 -1.51 22.67
C TYR A 276 2.71 -0.43 21.66
N CYS A 277 3.93 -0.52 21.11
CA CYS A 277 4.45 0.49 20.20
C CYS A 277 4.52 0.04 18.73
N VAL A 278 4.47 -1.27 18.46
CA VAL A 278 4.59 -1.80 17.09
C VAL A 278 3.27 -2.43 16.61
N VAL A 279 2.78 -3.44 17.33
CA VAL A 279 1.57 -4.23 16.97
C VAL A 279 0.34 -3.38 16.64
N PRO A 280 0.02 -2.29 17.38
CA PRO A 280 -1.18 -1.49 17.11
C PRO A 280 -1.13 -0.68 15.81
N TYR A 281 0.06 -0.51 15.21
CA TYR A 281 0.28 0.33 14.03
C TYR A 281 0.44 -0.45 12.74
N VAL A 282 0.96 -1.69 12.80
CA VAL A 282 1.26 -2.50 11.62
C VAL A 282 0.01 -3.20 11.11
N ALA A 283 -0.42 -2.86 9.88
CA ALA A 283 -1.61 -3.40 9.24
C ALA A 283 -1.33 -4.17 7.94
N THR A 284 -0.24 -3.88 7.24
CA THR A 284 0.06 -4.44 5.92
C THR A 284 1.53 -4.88 5.81
N LEU A 285 1.83 -5.73 4.81
CA LEU A 285 3.23 -6.08 4.49
C LEU A 285 4.03 -4.85 4.01
N ARG A 286 3.35 -3.90 3.37
CA ARG A 286 3.95 -2.62 2.97
C ARG A 286 4.42 -1.83 4.18
N ASP A 287 3.66 -1.81 5.27
CA ASP A 287 4.05 -1.16 6.52
C ASP A 287 5.31 -1.84 7.08
N VAL A 288 5.32 -3.17 7.11
CA VAL A 288 6.49 -3.95 7.53
C VAL A 288 7.73 -3.58 6.72
N ASN A 289 7.63 -3.55 5.39
CA ASN A 289 8.77 -3.23 4.52
C ASN A 289 9.26 -1.79 4.72
N LYS A 290 8.36 -0.82 4.85
CA LYS A 290 8.72 0.58 5.12
C LYS A 290 9.43 0.72 6.47
N ILE A 291 8.86 0.11 7.52
CA ILE A 291 9.48 0.14 8.86
C ILE A 291 10.88 -0.46 8.80
N ILE A 292 11.03 -1.65 8.22
CA ILE A 292 12.32 -2.35 8.15
C ILE A 292 13.36 -1.54 7.38
N ASN A 293 12.98 -0.94 6.26
CA ASN A 293 13.91 -0.13 5.46
C ASN A 293 14.38 1.11 6.24
N THR A 294 13.44 1.86 6.84
CA THR A 294 13.78 3.05 7.62
C THR A 294 14.57 2.68 8.87
N PHE A 295 14.18 1.63 9.56
CA PHE A 295 14.86 1.13 10.75
C PHE A 295 16.29 0.67 10.46
N ALA A 296 16.49 -0.12 9.39
CA ALA A 296 17.82 -0.56 8.97
C ALA A 296 18.75 0.62 8.68
N PHE A 297 18.23 1.67 8.04
CA PHE A 297 18.99 2.88 7.77
C PHE A 297 19.40 3.58 9.08
N ARG A 298 18.46 3.81 10.02
CA ARG A 298 18.72 4.48 11.28
C ARG A 298 19.68 3.71 12.19
N VAL A 299 19.44 2.41 12.36
CA VAL A 299 20.29 1.53 13.17
C VAL A 299 21.70 1.47 12.59
N GLY A 300 21.84 1.49 11.26
CA GLY A 300 23.16 1.50 10.61
C GLY A 300 24.04 2.68 11.02
N VAL A 301 23.42 3.81 11.37
CA VAL A 301 24.15 5.03 11.77
C VAL A 301 24.22 5.20 13.30
N LEU A 302 23.14 4.84 14.00
CA LEU A 302 22.91 5.29 15.40
C LEU A 302 22.94 4.15 16.44
N HIS A 303 23.19 2.88 16.07
CA HIS A 303 23.10 1.73 16.98
C HIS A 303 24.00 1.84 18.22
N GLU A 304 25.17 2.45 18.12
CA GLU A 304 26.06 2.64 19.26
C GLU A 304 25.56 3.69 20.26
N GLU A 305 24.76 4.64 19.81
CA GLU A 305 24.34 5.80 20.60
C GLU A 305 22.89 5.69 21.11
N THR A 306 22.12 4.75 20.62
CA THR A 306 20.68 4.62 20.88
C THR A 306 20.27 3.20 21.28
N CYS A 307 19.10 3.06 21.90
CA CYS A 307 18.48 1.78 22.23
C CYS A 307 17.73 1.22 21.01
N PHE A 308 17.92 -0.07 20.74
CA PHE A 308 17.31 -0.75 19.58
C PHE A 308 15.78 -0.72 19.63
N GLU A 309 15.21 -0.97 20.81
CA GLU A 309 13.76 -1.04 21.02
C GLU A 309 13.10 0.31 20.81
N ASP A 310 13.67 1.39 21.37
CA ASP A 310 13.11 2.72 21.24
C ASP A 310 13.29 3.27 19.81
N MET A 311 14.40 2.94 19.16
CA MET A 311 14.60 3.26 17.75
C MET A 311 13.54 2.58 16.87
N LEU A 312 13.20 1.32 17.15
CA LEU A 312 12.11 0.63 16.46
C LEU A 312 10.77 1.33 16.70
N ALA A 313 10.45 1.62 17.95
CA ALA A 313 9.19 2.30 18.32
C ALA A 313 9.04 3.62 17.57
N LEU A 314 10.06 4.47 17.61
CA LEU A 314 10.03 5.78 16.94
C LEU A 314 10.01 5.66 15.43
N THR A 315 10.70 4.68 14.85
CA THR A 315 10.61 4.39 13.40
C THR A 315 9.20 4.00 12.97
N VAL A 316 8.49 3.23 13.80
CA VAL A 316 7.08 2.90 13.52
C VAL A 316 6.23 4.16 13.45
N LEU A 317 6.40 5.10 14.38
CA LEU A 317 5.66 6.37 14.36
C LEU A 317 6.08 7.26 13.18
N GLU A 318 7.37 7.36 12.91
CA GLU A 318 7.86 8.15 11.78
C GLU A 318 7.19 7.73 10.47
N VAL A 319 7.06 6.42 10.26
CA VAL A 319 6.49 5.84 9.04
C VAL A 319 4.97 5.85 9.01
N LEU A 320 4.31 5.54 10.13
CA LEU A 320 2.88 5.24 10.18
C LEU A 320 2.03 6.28 10.91
N GLU A 321 2.61 7.05 11.84
CA GLU A 321 1.92 8.09 12.62
C GLU A 321 2.79 9.35 12.77
N PRO A 322 3.15 10.01 11.64
CA PRO A 322 4.13 11.11 11.66
C PRO A 322 3.69 12.32 12.47
N LYS A 323 2.40 12.45 12.79
CA LYS A 323 1.91 13.52 13.66
C LYS A 323 2.36 13.31 15.10
N LEU A 324 2.22 12.08 15.62
CA LEU A 324 2.68 11.72 16.95
C LEU A 324 4.21 11.76 17.04
N TYR A 325 4.91 11.28 16.01
CA TYR A 325 6.38 11.37 15.94
C TYR A 325 6.87 12.82 16.10
N ARG A 326 6.30 13.76 15.34
CA ARG A 326 6.66 15.19 15.44
C ARG A 326 6.27 15.80 16.79
N TRP A 327 5.12 15.41 17.34
CA TRP A 327 4.71 15.85 18.66
C TRP A 327 5.73 15.42 19.72
N ILE A 328 6.21 14.17 19.70
CA ILE A 328 7.26 13.69 20.61
C ILE A 328 8.51 14.54 20.47
N ALA A 329 9.01 14.74 19.25
CA ALA A 329 10.22 15.55 19.00
C ALA A 329 10.14 16.97 19.59
N SER A 330 8.93 17.56 19.63
CA SER A 330 8.69 18.91 20.15
C SER A 330 8.41 18.96 21.66
N ASN A 331 8.31 17.80 22.35
CA ASN A 331 7.91 17.75 23.76
C ASN A 331 8.96 17.10 24.67
N LYS A 332 10.26 17.31 24.37
CA LYS A 332 11.40 16.74 25.09
C LYS A 332 11.30 16.95 26.61
N ASP A 333 11.11 18.20 27.06
CA ASP A 333 11.10 18.55 28.49
C ASP A 333 9.95 17.87 29.24
N ASN A 334 8.76 17.77 28.62
CA ASN A 334 7.61 17.10 29.21
C ASN A 334 7.76 15.58 29.30
N LEU A 335 8.48 15.00 28.34
CA LEU A 335 8.61 13.52 28.22
C LEU A 335 9.81 12.99 29.01
N CYS A 336 10.90 13.76 29.09
CA CYS A 336 12.15 13.36 29.76
C CYS A 336 12.31 13.98 31.18
N GLY A 337 11.37 14.81 31.62
CA GLY A 337 11.44 15.45 32.92
C GLY A 337 12.45 16.59 32.98
N GLY A 338 12.50 17.43 31.95
CA GLY A 338 13.33 18.61 31.90
C GLY A 338 12.93 19.68 32.92
N PHE A 339 13.78 20.71 33.06
CA PHE A 339 13.62 21.76 34.06
C PHE A 339 12.23 22.43 34.03
N MET A 340 11.74 22.75 32.83
CA MET A 340 10.44 23.41 32.66
C MET A 340 9.26 22.54 33.10
N HIS A 341 9.35 21.22 32.94
CA HIS A 341 8.33 20.28 33.41
C HIS A 341 8.17 20.31 34.93
N GLY A 342 9.26 20.50 35.66
CA GLY A 342 9.26 20.62 37.14
C GLY A 342 8.59 21.89 37.68
N PHE A 343 8.47 22.93 36.87
CA PHE A 343 7.92 24.25 37.25
C PHE A 343 6.48 24.51 36.81
N ASP A 344 5.80 23.52 36.18
CA ASP A 344 4.38 23.69 35.83
C ASP A 344 3.52 23.79 37.10
N SER A 345 2.98 24.98 37.37
CA SER A 345 2.16 25.27 38.55
C SER A 345 0.85 24.45 38.65
N ASN A 346 0.44 23.82 37.58
CA ASN A 346 -0.76 22.98 37.54
C ASN A 346 -0.46 21.50 37.75
N ARG A 347 0.80 21.12 37.93
CA ARG A 347 1.25 19.72 38.06
C ARG A 347 0.55 18.95 39.18
N ASP A 348 0.22 19.61 40.27
CA ASP A 348 -0.42 18.97 41.41
C ASP A 348 -1.93 18.82 41.26
N LYS A 349 -2.53 19.31 40.18
CA LYS A 349 -3.96 19.08 39.88
C LYS A 349 -4.19 17.66 39.40
N PRO A 350 -5.15 16.92 39.97
CA PRO A 350 -5.49 15.58 39.52
C PRO A 350 -5.83 15.59 38.03
N ASN A 351 -5.32 14.61 37.30
CA ASN A 351 -5.57 14.40 35.86
C ASN A 351 -5.16 15.54 34.90
N TYR A 352 -4.53 16.58 35.37
CA TYR A 352 -4.17 17.75 34.55
C TYR A 352 -3.42 17.36 33.26
N PHE A 353 -2.35 16.59 33.40
CA PHE A 353 -1.55 16.18 32.26
C PHE A 353 -2.33 15.21 31.34
N ALA A 354 -3.14 14.31 31.88
CA ALA A 354 -3.95 13.42 31.09
C ALA A 354 -4.97 14.20 30.24
N GLU A 355 -5.63 15.18 30.83
CA GLU A 355 -6.60 16.05 30.12
C GLU A 355 -5.89 16.92 29.06
N LYS A 356 -4.74 17.51 29.40
CA LYS A 356 -3.91 18.32 28.49
C LYS A 356 -3.51 17.49 27.26
N TYR A 357 -2.87 16.34 27.45
CA TYR A 357 -2.42 15.51 26.34
C TYR A 357 -3.59 14.95 25.51
N ASN A 358 -4.71 14.59 26.15
CA ASN A 358 -5.91 14.15 25.44
C ASN A 358 -6.48 15.26 24.53
N ALA A 359 -6.47 16.52 24.98
CA ALA A 359 -6.90 17.65 24.17
C ALA A 359 -5.98 17.87 22.97
N GLU A 360 -4.65 17.87 23.20
CA GLU A 360 -3.64 18.02 22.15
C GLU A 360 -3.74 16.91 21.08
N PHE A 361 -3.87 15.64 21.50
CA PHE A 361 -4.00 14.50 20.57
C PHE A 361 -5.28 14.58 19.76
N LYS A 362 -6.38 15.00 20.38
CA LYS A 362 -7.67 15.17 19.69
C LYS A 362 -7.59 16.30 18.64
N GLU A 363 -6.96 17.41 18.96
CA GLU A 363 -6.74 18.53 18.03
C GLU A 363 -5.90 18.09 16.82
N LEU A 364 -4.86 17.30 17.06
CA LEU A 364 -3.99 16.76 16.02
C LEU A 364 -4.66 15.62 15.23
N GLY A 365 -5.83 15.10 15.67
CA GLY A 365 -6.47 13.95 15.08
C GLY A 365 -5.71 12.65 15.30
N ILE A 366 -5.02 12.50 16.42
CA ILE A 366 -4.28 11.31 16.86
C ILE A 366 -5.20 10.47 17.74
N ASP A 367 -5.15 9.13 17.56
CA ASP A 367 -5.84 8.20 18.45
C ASP A 367 -5.25 8.28 19.87
N THR A 368 -6.02 8.89 20.77
CA THR A 368 -5.59 9.21 22.13
C THR A 368 -5.22 7.99 22.95
N GLU A 369 -6.00 6.91 22.86
CA GLU A 369 -5.73 5.71 23.64
C GLU A 369 -4.44 5.02 23.17
N ARG A 370 -4.27 4.89 21.86
CA ARG A 370 -3.08 4.30 21.25
C ARG A 370 -1.82 5.12 21.52
N ALA A 371 -1.91 6.44 21.38
CA ALA A 371 -0.81 7.36 21.69
C ALA A 371 -0.40 7.30 23.16
N THR A 372 -1.39 7.29 24.08
CA THR A 372 -1.12 7.22 25.53
C THR A 372 -0.43 5.91 25.91
N LYS A 373 -0.86 4.77 25.34
CA LYS A 373 -0.21 3.47 25.57
C LYS A 373 1.22 3.45 25.07
N PHE A 374 1.43 3.98 23.88
CA PHE A 374 2.75 4.10 23.28
C PHE A 374 3.69 4.92 24.16
N LEU A 375 3.30 6.15 24.49
CA LEU A 375 4.13 7.08 25.27
C LEU A 375 4.40 6.57 26.68
N ALA A 376 3.40 6.00 27.35
CA ALA A 376 3.58 5.42 28.67
C ALA A 376 4.51 4.19 28.69
N THR A 377 4.73 3.54 27.55
CA THR A 377 5.67 2.42 27.44
C THR A 377 7.11 2.87 27.40
N ILE A 378 7.42 3.96 26.69
CA ILE A 378 8.80 4.39 26.46
C ILE A 378 9.21 5.61 27.30
N PHE A 379 8.27 6.41 27.83
CA PHE A 379 8.53 7.61 28.64
C PHE A 379 8.01 7.46 30.09
N PRO A 380 8.89 7.18 31.05
CA PRO A 380 8.50 7.01 32.46
C PRO A 380 7.84 8.23 33.08
N VAL A 381 8.28 9.45 32.69
CA VAL A 381 7.71 10.71 33.20
C VAL A 381 6.27 10.84 32.74
N PHE A 382 6.02 10.64 31.45
CA PHE A 382 4.67 10.64 30.87
C PHE A 382 3.76 9.59 31.53
N ALA A 383 4.27 8.35 31.73
CA ALA A 383 3.52 7.27 32.37
C ALA A 383 3.05 7.66 33.78
N LYS A 384 3.91 8.34 34.54
CA LYS A 384 3.61 8.88 35.87
C LYS A 384 2.54 9.99 35.79
N ASP A 385 2.68 10.91 34.86
CA ASP A 385 1.78 12.06 34.72
C ASP A 385 0.34 11.64 34.33
N VAL A 386 0.19 10.58 33.52
CA VAL A 386 -1.11 10.05 33.12
C VAL A 386 -1.59 8.90 34.02
N GLN A 387 -0.90 8.64 35.16
CA GLN A 387 -1.21 7.59 36.13
C GLN A 387 -1.37 6.18 35.54
N ARG A 388 -0.60 5.86 34.49
CA ARG A 388 -0.62 4.55 33.80
C ARG A 388 0.65 3.75 34.08
N TYR A 389 0.77 3.23 35.31
CA TYR A 389 1.94 2.47 35.75
C TYR A 389 2.06 1.06 35.19
N SER A 390 1.02 0.52 34.54
CA SER A 390 0.96 -0.90 34.14
C SER A 390 1.62 -1.24 32.81
N TYR A 391 2.05 -0.24 32.02
CA TYR A 391 2.51 -0.46 30.65
C TYR A 391 4.03 -0.64 30.49
N GLY A 392 4.79 -0.80 31.56
CA GLY A 392 6.19 -1.11 31.43
C GLY A 392 7.14 -0.04 31.88
N TYR A 393 6.70 0.70 32.87
CA TYR A 393 7.50 1.73 33.54
C TYR A 393 8.96 1.29 33.74
N SER A 394 9.86 1.97 33.06
CA SER A 394 11.30 1.91 33.34
C SER A 394 11.70 3.14 34.15
N SER A 395 12.66 2.99 35.05
CA SER A 395 13.17 4.16 35.78
C SER A 395 14.01 5.06 34.86
N LEU A 396 14.13 6.35 35.21
CA LEU A 396 15.05 7.24 34.49
C LEU A 396 16.51 6.76 34.57
N SER A 397 16.89 6.07 35.64
CA SER A 397 18.21 5.45 35.77
C SER A 397 18.42 4.32 34.75
N GLU A 398 17.40 3.52 34.48
CA GLU A 398 17.46 2.52 33.41
C GLU A 398 17.48 3.17 32.03
N ALA A 399 16.72 4.26 31.82
CA ALA A 399 16.75 5.01 30.58
C ALA A 399 18.18 5.46 30.24
N LYS A 400 18.88 6.03 31.20
CA LYS A 400 20.28 6.45 31.05
C LYS A 400 21.22 5.27 30.80
N LYS A 401 21.08 4.18 31.58
CA LYS A 401 21.92 2.98 31.45
C LYS A 401 21.84 2.34 30.05
N PHE A 402 20.64 2.27 29.49
CA PHE A 402 20.35 1.62 28.21
C PHE A 402 20.22 2.58 27.03
N LYS A 403 20.65 3.85 27.19
CA LYS A 403 20.56 4.89 26.14
C LYS A 403 19.17 5.05 25.53
N ARG A 404 18.11 4.92 26.36
CA ARG A 404 16.72 5.02 25.91
C ARG A 404 16.36 6.46 25.54
N VAL A 405 15.32 6.62 24.72
CA VAL A 405 14.83 7.95 24.30
C VAL A 405 14.36 8.82 25.46
N ALA A 406 13.96 8.22 26.58
CA ALA A 406 13.60 8.94 27.81
C ALA A 406 14.80 9.56 28.56
N ASP A 407 16.05 9.24 28.19
CA ASP A 407 17.23 9.96 28.67
C ASP A 407 17.33 11.32 27.97
N ILE A 408 17.27 12.41 28.73
CA ILE A 408 17.27 13.77 28.19
C ILE A 408 18.54 14.08 27.39
N ASP A 409 19.68 13.47 27.74
CA ASP A 409 20.96 13.63 27.05
C ASP A 409 21.01 12.87 25.72
N LYS A 410 20.17 11.84 25.54
CA LYS A 410 20.09 10.99 24.36
C LYS A 410 18.89 11.26 23.46
N PHE A 411 17.89 11.96 23.95
CA PHE A 411 16.62 12.20 23.26
C PHE A 411 16.80 12.70 21.82
N ASP A 412 17.59 13.74 21.63
CA ASP A 412 17.74 14.39 20.32
C ASP A 412 18.36 13.47 19.26
N LEU A 413 19.20 12.48 19.68
CA LEU A 413 19.82 11.51 18.79
C LEU A 413 18.81 10.63 18.04
N TYR A 414 17.64 10.45 18.60
CA TYR A 414 16.57 9.67 17.96
C TYR A 414 15.86 10.41 16.82
N PHE A 415 16.12 11.70 16.64
CA PHE A 415 15.47 12.56 15.65
C PHE A 415 16.42 13.10 14.59
N ILE A 416 17.71 12.73 14.65
CA ILE A 416 18.72 13.06 13.64
C ILE A 416 19.00 11.86 12.72
N PHE A 417 19.64 12.11 11.58
CA PHE A 417 19.98 11.08 10.59
C PHE A 417 21.48 10.79 10.46
N ASP A 418 22.32 11.62 11.05
CA ASP A 418 23.78 11.45 11.06
C ASP A 418 24.37 11.84 12.43
N LEU A 419 25.64 11.58 12.60
CA LEU A 419 26.38 11.87 13.82
C LEU A 419 27.20 13.17 13.72
N ASP A 420 27.10 13.91 12.63
CA ASP A 420 27.88 15.14 12.46
C ASP A 420 27.48 16.23 13.46
N ASP A 421 26.22 16.19 13.94
CA ASP A 421 25.71 17.06 14.99
C ASP A 421 26.07 16.60 16.43
N VAL A 422 26.65 15.40 16.56
CA VAL A 422 27.09 14.87 17.87
C VAL A 422 28.48 15.34 18.17
N LYS A 423 28.66 16.12 19.25
CA LYS A 423 29.95 16.71 19.63
C LYS A 423 31.11 15.73 19.69
N VAL A 424 30.90 14.49 20.21
CA VAL A 424 31.89 13.40 20.18
C VAL A 424 31.16 12.05 20.11
N PRO A 425 31.00 11.44 18.93
CA PRO A 425 30.42 10.12 18.81
C PRO A 425 31.21 9.05 19.56
N ARG A 426 30.53 8.10 20.19
CA ARG A 426 31.14 7.06 21.03
C ARG A 426 32.17 6.21 20.29
N LYS A 427 32.00 5.99 18.99
CA LYS A 427 32.98 5.29 18.15
C LYS A 427 34.36 5.94 18.18
N TYR A 428 34.41 7.27 18.23
CA TYR A 428 35.69 8.01 18.36
C TYR A 428 36.25 7.90 19.77
N ILE A 429 35.40 7.92 20.81
CA ILE A 429 35.83 7.70 22.20
C ILE A 429 36.40 6.28 22.33
N ASN A 430 35.74 5.25 21.80
CA ASN A 430 36.22 3.88 21.85
C ASN A 430 37.53 3.70 21.09
N ALA A 431 37.64 4.25 19.88
CA ALA A 431 38.89 4.25 19.13
C ALA A 431 40.02 4.98 19.90
N PHE A 432 39.70 6.09 20.56
CA PHE A 432 40.63 6.86 21.37
C PHE A 432 41.09 6.11 22.63
N VAL A 433 40.18 5.39 23.30
CA VAL A 433 40.46 4.77 24.60
C VAL A 433 41.05 3.36 24.45
N PHE A 434 40.61 2.61 23.44
CA PHE A 434 40.92 1.18 23.32
C PHE A 434 41.86 0.83 22.17
N ASP A 435 41.87 1.61 21.08
CA ASP A 435 42.62 1.28 19.87
C ASP A 435 43.89 2.10 19.68
N ILE A 436 44.10 3.15 20.47
CA ILE A 436 45.26 4.04 20.38
C ILE A 436 46.22 3.78 21.54
N PRO A 437 47.53 3.53 21.29
CA PRO A 437 48.55 3.42 22.32
C PRO A 437 48.57 4.67 23.20
N GLY A 438 48.77 4.52 24.54
CA GLY A 438 48.66 5.56 25.52
C GLY A 438 49.51 6.80 25.30
N ASP A 439 50.66 6.65 24.62
CA ASP A 439 51.56 7.76 24.23
C ASP A 439 50.99 8.63 23.11
N VAL A 440 50.14 8.05 22.22
CA VAL A 440 49.42 8.76 21.15
C VAL A 440 48.15 9.38 21.71
N LEU A 441 47.53 8.76 22.71
CA LEU A 441 46.31 9.26 23.39
C LEU A 441 46.60 10.62 24.04
N ASN A 442 47.71 10.77 24.76
CA ASN A 442 48.08 12.01 25.42
C ASN A 442 48.31 13.17 24.43
N LYS A 443 48.96 12.92 23.29
CA LYS A 443 49.15 13.93 22.24
C LYS A 443 47.85 14.41 21.57
N ASN A 444 46.90 13.52 21.45
CA ASN A 444 45.60 13.86 20.82
C ASN A 444 44.67 14.58 21.78
N LEU A 445 44.78 14.35 23.09
CA LEU A 445 44.03 15.10 24.13
C LEU A 445 44.51 16.55 24.28
N GLU A 446 45.83 16.81 24.10
CA GLU A 446 46.39 18.15 24.09
C GLU A 446 45.98 19.03 22.90
N GLY A 447 45.35 18.44 21.85
CA GLY A 447 44.85 19.18 20.70
C GLY A 447 43.33 19.43 20.70
N LEU A 448 42.64 19.12 21.79
CA LEU A 448 41.18 19.31 21.95
C LEU A 448 40.79 20.52 22.80
N ASP A 449 41.79 21.30 23.32
CA ASP A 449 41.58 22.62 23.91
C ASP A 449 41.60 23.67 22.76
#